data_702c3d5d517f824cd5752fdbeb74a60f
#
_entry.id   702c3d5d517f824cd5752fdbeb74a60f
#
_cell.length_a   1.000
_cell.length_b   1.000
_cell.length_c   1.000
_cell.angle_alpha   90.00
_cell.angle_beta   90.00
_cell.angle_gamma   90.00
#
_symmetry.space_group_name_H-M   'P 1'
#
loop_
_entity.id
_entity.type
_entity.pdbx_description
1 polymer ?
#
loop_
_entity_poly.entity_id
_entity_poly.type
_entity_poly.pdbx_seq_one_letter_code
_entity_poly.pdbx_strand_id
1 'polypeptide(L)'
;MLLTLADEMAAGARVREGNSAVAILAAHAALEAFVNETGASEIASFNLRARFLPKWHDLSERVLGRQPDSAPDLERLQAIRDAIVGYQGEPERLDRRAATPPPTVPEHLDAETARWAVDTARHVIAEFHRLAGRPVPDWVS
;
A
#
# COMPACT_ATOMS: atom_id res chain seq x y z
N MET A 1 1.43 4.38 -15.22
CA MET A 1 0.82 4.50 -13.87
C MET A 1 1.22 3.35 -12.98
N LEU A 2 1.42 3.61 -11.71
CA LEU A 2 1.88 2.60 -10.74
C LEU A 2 0.95 1.39 -10.63
N LEU A 3 -0.37 1.58 -10.69
CA LEU A 3 -1.31 0.46 -10.63
C LEU A 3 -1.25 -0.42 -11.88
N THR A 4 -1.01 0.15 -13.05
CA THR A 4 -0.80 -0.63 -14.28
C THR A 4 0.46 -1.48 -14.18
N LEU A 5 1.55 -0.89 -13.70
CA LEU A 5 2.80 -1.62 -13.45
C LEU A 5 2.60 -2.73 -12.41
N ALA A 6 1.89 -2.43 -11.32
CA ALA A 6 1.59 -3.41 -10.29
C ALA A 6 0.77 -4.59 -10.84
N ASP A 7 -0.19 -4.31 -11.73
CA ASP A 7 -0.99 -5.33 -12.41
C ASP A 7 -0.13 -6.26 -13.27
N GLU A 8 0.77 -5.67 -14.06
CA GLU A 8 1.70 -6.42 -14.91
C GLU A 8 2.64 -7.29 -14.07
N MET A 9 3.17 -6.74 -12.97
CA MET A 9 4.02 -7.48 -12.05
C MET A 9 3.27 -8.59 -11.34
N ALA A 10 2.02 -8.37 -10.92
CA ALA A 10 1.19 -9.40 -10.31
C ALA A 10 0.87 -10.54 -11.28
N ALA A 11 0.64 -10.24 -12.55
CA ALA A 11 0.46 -11.26 -13.59
C ALA A 11 1.74 -12.08 -13.79
N GLY A 12 2.90 -11.41 -13.81
CA GLY A 12 4.21 -12.06 -13.92
C GLY A 12 4.61 -12.84 -12.68
N ALA A 13 4.05 -12.51 -11.52
CA ALA A 13 4.37 -13.14 -10.24
C ALA A 13 3.99 -14.62 -10.14
N ARG A 14 3.16 -15.10 -11.06
CA ARG A 14 2.90 -16.55 -11.21
C ARG A 14 4.16 -17.34 -11.53
N VAL A 15 5.21 -16.67 -11.98
CA VAL A 15 6.46 -17.27 -12.43
C VAL A 15 7.62 -16.99 -11.47
N ARG A 16 7.57 -15.84 -10.70
CA ARG A 16 8.70 -15.39 -9.87
C ARG A 16 8.22 -14.71 -8.59
N GLU A 17 8.65 -15.19 -7.42
CA GLU A 17 8.36 -14.58 -6.11
C GLU A 17 8.82 -13.12 -6.01
N GLY A 18 9.94 -12.76 -6.65
CA GLY A 18 10.43 -11.39 -6.70
C GLY A 18 9.44 -10.40 -7.32
N ASN A 19 8.68 -10.85 -8.31
CA ASN A 19 7.65 -10.02 -8.94
C ASN A 19 6.47 -9.76 -8.01
N SER A 20 6.17 -10.68 -7.11
CA SER A 20 5.13 -10.49 -6.09
C SER A 20 5.50 -9.35 -5.13
N ALA A 21 6.74 -9.31 -4.66
CA ALA A 21 7.23 -8.22 -3.82
C ALA A 21 7.13 -6.87 -4.55
N VAL A 22 7.58 -6.80 -5.79
CA VAL A 22 7.52 -5.57 -6.60
C VAL A 22 6.08 -5.11 -6.79
N ALA A 23 5.16 -6.03 -7.09
CA ALA A 23 3.75 -5.71 -7.27
C ALA A 23 3.12 -5.15 -5.98
N ILE A 24 3.43 -5.74 -4.84
CA ILE A 24 2.93 -5.29 -3.54
C ILE A 24 3.48 -3.89 -3.21
N LEU A 25 4.78 -3.67 -3.40
CA LEU A 25 5.42 -2.37 -3.18
C LEU A 25 4.86 -1.30 -4.12
N ALA A 26 4.62 -1.64 -5.39
CA ALA A 26 4.04 -0.71 -6.37
C ALA A 26 2.59 -0.37 -6.02
N ALA A 27 1.79 -1.33 -5.57
CA ALA A 27 0.41 -1.10 -5.12
C ALA A 27 0.38 -0.15 -3.91
N HIS A 28 1.24 -0.37 -2.94
CA HIS A 28 1.37 0.51 -1.78
C HIS A 28 1.83 1.92 -2.18
N ALA A 29 2.82 2.01 -3.07
CA ALA A 29 3.31 3.30 -3.56
C ALA A 29 2.23 4.08 -4.31
N ALA A 30 1.36 3.41 -5.06
CA ALA A 30 0.22 4.04 -5.73
C ALA A 30 -0.76 4.64 -4.71
N LEU A 31 -1.05 3.93 -3.62
CA LEU A 31 -1.88 4.44 -2.53
C LEU A 31 -1.23 5.64 -1.85
N GLU A 32 0.05 5.58 -1.57
CA GLU A 32 0.77 6.69 -0.94
C GLU A 32 0.78 7.92 -1.85
N ALA A 33 1.00 7.75 -3.15
CA ALA A 33 0.91 8.83 -4.12
C ALA A 33 -0.48 9.46 -4.13
N PHE A 34 -1.52 8.63 -4.14
CA PHE A 34 -2.91 9.10 -4.07
C PHE A 34 -3.18 9.92 -2.81
N VAL A 35 -2.76 9.44 -1.64
CA VAL A 35 -2.93 10.14 -0.37
C VAL A 35 -2.19 11.47 -0.36
N ASN A 36 -0.96 11.48 -0.86
CA ASN A 36 -0.14 12.69 -0.91
C ASN A 36 -0.75 13.74 -1.85
N GLU A 37 -1.13 13.35 -3.05
CA GLU A 37 -1.73 14.25 -4.03
C GLU A 37 -3.08 14.79 -3.55
N THR A 38 -3.94 13.91 -3.06
CA THR A 38 -5.27 14.30 -2.57
C THR A 38 -5.16 15.15 -1.32
N GLY A 39 -4.33 14.76 -0.38
CA GLY A 39 -4.10 15.52 0.85
C GLY A 39 -3.56 16.92 0.58
N ALA A 40 -2.56 17.04 -0.28
CA ALA A 40 -1.99 18.34 -0.64
C ALA A 40 -3.01 19.24 -1.35
N SER A 41 -3.90 18.66 -2.15
CA SER A 41 -4.95 19.38 -2.87
C SER A 41 -6.11 19.82 -1.96
N GLU A 42 -6.50 18.97 -1.01
CA GLU A 42 -7.71 19.16 -0.21
C GLU A 42 -7.46 19.83 1.14
N ILE A 43 -6.25 19.71 1.68
CA ILE A 43 -5.93 20.14 3.04
C ILE A 43 -4.71 21.06 3.00
N ALA A 44 -4.91 22.36 3.34
CA ALA A 44 -3.89 23.39 3.23
C ALA A 44 -2.61 23.10 4.03
N SER A 45 -2.69 22.36 5.13
CA SER A 45 -1.56 22.05 6.01
C SER A 45 -1.32 20.55 6.12
N PHE A 46 -1.55 19.81 5.02
CA PHE A 46 -1.38 18.37 5.05
C PHE A 46 0.07 17.97 5.30
N ASN A 47 0.27 17.09 6.29
CA ASN A 47 1.62 16.64 6.66
C ASN A 47 2.11 15.54 5.75
N LEU A 48 2.76 15.92 4.65
CA LEU A 48 3.33 14.98 3.67
C LEU A 48 4.46 14.11 4.24
N ARG A 49 5.07 14.51 5.36
CA ARG A 49 6.16 13.78 6.00
C ARG A 49 5.70 12.72 6.99
N ALA A 50 4.43 12.73 7.34
CA ALA A 50 3.87 11.71 8.22
C ALA A 50 3.91 10.33 7.57
N ARG A 51 3.85 9.28 8.39
CA ARG A 51 3.73 7.91 7.91
C ARG A 51 2.41 7.71 7.16
N PHE A 52 2.36 6.68 6.34
CA PHE A 52 1.21 6.45 5.46
C PHE A 52 -0.12 6.31 6.21
N LEU A 53 -0.23 5.43 7.18
CA LEU A 53 -1.51 5.22 7.88
C LEU A 53 -2.02 6.47 8.60
N PRO A 54 -1.19 7.22 9.36
CA PRO A 54 -1.63 8.51 9.90
C PRO A 54 -2.09 9.49 8.84
N LYS A 55 -1.42 9.57 7.70
CA LYS A 55 -1.86 10.43 6.58
C LYS A 55 -3.22 9.99 6.03
N TRP A 56 -3.41 8.70 5.84
CA TRP A 56 -4.67 8.14 5.39
C TRP A 56 -5.81 8.47 6.37
N HIS A 57 -5.58 8.27 7.67
CA HIS A 57 -6.58 8.57 8.69
C HIS A 57 -6.94 10.05 8.70
N ASP A 58 -5.94 10.94 8.64
CA ASP A 58 -6.17 12.37 8.61
C ASP A 58 -6.95 12.80 7.36
N LEU A 59 -6.56 12.31 6.20
CA LEU A 59 -7.26 12.58 4.94
C LEU A 59 -8.71 12.11 4.98
N SER A 60 -8.93 10.89 5.44
CA SER A 60 -10.27 10.29 5.51
C SER A 60 -11.17 11.06 6.47
N GLU A 61 -10.69 11.39 7.65
CA GLU A 61 -11.47 12.18 8.62
C GLU A 61 -11.83 13.56 8.10
N ARG A 62 -10.88 14.25 7.48
CA ARG A 62 -11.11 15.63 7.03
C ARG A 62 -11.94 15.73 5.76
N VAL A 63 -11.80 14.79 4.84
CA VAL A 63 -12.53 14.83 3.56
C VAL A 63 -13.84 14.06 3.64
N LEU A 64 -13.84 12.89 4.26
CA LEU A 64 -15.01 12.01 4.31
C LEU A 64 -15.80 12.12 5.63
N GLY A 65 -15.19 12.62 6.69
CA GLY A 65 -15.76 12.64 8.03
C GLY A 65 -15.85 11.25 8.68
N ARG A 66 -15.20 10.25 8.11
CA ARG A 66 -15.20 8.87 8.61
C ARG A 66 -14.04 8.06 8.02
N GLN A 67 -13.75 6.93 8.64
CA GLN A 67 -12.85 5.96 8.05
C GLN A 67 -13.62 5.07 7.06
N PRO A 68 -13.09 4.80 5.85
CA PRO A 68 -13.70 3.86 4.92
C PRO A 68 -13.70 2.42 5.47
N ASP A 69 -14.61 1.61 4.96
CA ASP A 69 -14.72 0.20 5.37
C ASP A 69 -13.49 -0.64 4.97
N SER A 70 -12.73 -0.18 3.98
CA SER A 70 -11.47 -0.80 3.54
C SER A 70 -10.28 -0.54 4.47
N ALA A 71 -10.42 0.23 5.55
CA ALA A 71 -9.32 0.54 6.47
C ALA A 71 -8.57 -0.70 6.99
N PRO A 72 -9.22 -1.81 7.40
CA PRO A 72 -8.50 -3.01 7.82
C PRO A 72 -7.62 -3.62 6.71
N ASP A 73 -8.04 -3.58 5.46
CA ASP A 73 -7.24 -4.07 4.32
C ASP A 73 -6.00 -3.20 4.10
N LEU A 74 -6.12 -1.89 4.31
CA LEU A 74 -4.98 -0.98 4.25
C LEU A 74 -3.95 -1.27 5.34
N GLU A 75 -4.40 -1.52 6.54
CA GLU A 75 -3.53 -1.89 7.65
C GLU A 75 -2.77 -3.18 7.36
N ARG A 76 -3.45 -4.17 6.79
CA ARG A 76 -2.84 -5.43 6.35
C ARG A 76 -1.82 -5.20 5.24
N LEU A 77 -2.15 -4.39 4.24
CA LEU A 77 -1.23 -4.07 3.13
C LEU A 77 0.02 -3.35 3.66
N GLN A 78 -0.17 -2.40 4.58
CA GLN A 78 0.95 -1.71 5.23
C GLN A 78 1.86 -2.69 5.99
N ALA A 79 1.28 -3.62 6.73
CA ALA A 79 2.04 -4.63 7.47
C ALA A 79 2.85 -5.54 6.53
N ILE A 80 2.28 -5.97 5.43
CA ILE A 80 2.98 -6.77 4.42
C ILE A 80 4.12 -5.96 3.79
N ARG A 81 3.87 -4.72 3.42
CA ARG A 81 4.89 -3.81 2.86
C ARG A 81 6.04 -3.63 3.82
N ASP A 82 5.75 -3.39 5.11
CA ASP A 82 6.77 -3.20 6.14
C ASP A 82 7.62 -4.46 6.35
N ALA A 83 7.00 -5.64 6.28
CA ALA A 83 7.71 -6.91 6.36
C ALA A 83 8.68 -7.09 5.18
N ILE A 84 8.26 -6.74 3.96
CA ILE A 84 9.12 -6.80 2.77
C ILE A 84 10.30 -5.84 2.91
N VAL A 85 10.05 -4.60 3.27
CA VAL A 85 11.09 -3.57 3.42
C VAL A 85 12.02 -3.89 4.58
N GLY A 86 11.48 -4.35 5.70
CA GLY A 86 12.27 -4.76 6.85
C GLY A 86 13.18 -5.96 6.57
N TYR A 87 12.71 -6.91 5.77
CA TYR A 87 13.52 -8.05 5.34
C TYR A 87 14.71 -7.61 4.47
N GLN A 88 14.50 -6.64 3.57
CA GLN A 88 15.54 -6.19 2.64
C GLN A 88 16.46 -5.12 3.23
N GLY A 89 16.02 -4.40 4.26
CA GLY A 89 16.60 -3.12 4.63
C GLY A 89 17.66 -3.14 5.72
N GLU A 90 17.84 -4.22 6.49
CA GLU A 90 18.72 -4.15 7.69
C GLU A 90 19.51 -5.42 7.98
N PRO A 91 20.42 -5.86 7.08
CA PRO A 91 21.31 -6.98 7.39
C PRO A 91 22.19 -6.70 8.62
N GLU A 92 22.54 -5.45 8.90
CA GLU A 92 23.35 -5.07 10.06
C GLU A 92 22.63 -5.24 11.40
N ARG A 93 21.31 -5.13 11.43
CA ARG A 93 20.52 -5.40 12.64
C ARG A 93 20.55 -6.88 13.01
N LEU A 94 20.65 -7.75 12.03
CA LEU A 94 20.68 -9.20 12.23
C LEU A 94 21.96 -9.62 12.94
N ASP A 95 23.11 -9.02 12.60
CA ASP A 95 24.41 -9.32 13.20
C ASP A 95 24.50 -8.86 14.66
N ARG A 96 23.83 -7.78 15.02
CA ARG A 96 23.83 -7.24 16.39
C ARG A 96 22.93 -8.00 17.35
N ARG A 97 22.03 -8.83 16.84
CA ARG A 97 21.05 -9.59 17.61
C ARG A 97 21.16 -11.08 17.30
N ALA A 98 22.33 -11.65 17.55
CA ALA A 98 22.60 -13.06 17.27
C ALA A 98 21.62 -14.05 17.91
N ALA A 99 20.84 -13.62 18.92
CA ALA A 99 19.81 -14.43 19.56
C ALA A 99 18.42 -14.28 18.91
N THR A 100 18.26 -13.37 17.94
CA THR A 100 16.98 -13.15 17.25
C THR A 100 17.02 -13.88 15.90
N PRO A 101 16.06 -14.77 15.62
CA PRO A 101 16.02 -15.42 14.32
C PRO A 101 15.92 -14.38 13.20
N PRO A 102 16.58 -14.60 12.04
CA PRO A 102 16.46 -13.69 10.91
C PRO A 102 14.99 -13.52 10.52
N PRO A 103 14.58 -12.31 10.10
CA PRO A 103 13.20 -12.11 9.62
C PRO A 103 12.94 -13.07 8.48
N THR A 104 11.90 -13.87 8.63
CA THR A 104 11.44 -14.76 7.56
C THR A 104 10.85 -13.95 6.44
N VAL A 105 11.06 -14.40 5.20
CA VAL A 105 10.31 -13.89 4.06
C VAL A 105 8.82 -13.99 4.41
N PRO A 106 8.01 -12.93 4.19
CA PRO A 106 6.58 -13.00 4.48
C PRO A 106 5.97 -14.25 3.85
N GLU A 107 5.24 -15.03 4.66
CA GLU A 107 4.65 -16.31 4.24
C GLU A 107 3.74 -16.19 3.00
N HIS A 108 3.31 -14.97 2.68
CA HIS A 108 2.35 -14.67 1.62
C HIS A 108 2.95 -13.88 0.45
N LEU A 109 4.26 -14.04 0.19
CA LEU A 109 4.91 -13.40 -0.94
C LEU A 109 4.69 -14.19 -2.22
N ASP A 110 3.43 -14.34 -2.61
CA ASP A 110 2.99 -15.11 -3.76
C ASP A 110 2.13 -14.27 -4.72
N ALA A 111 1.77 -14.87 -5.87
CA ALA A 111 0.97 -14.21 -6.89
C ALA A 111 -0.43 -13.84 -6.38
N GLU A 112 -1.01 -14.65 -5.50
CA GLU A 112 -2.33 -14.39 -4.93
C GLU A 112 -2.30 -13.14 -4.05
N THR A 113 -1.31 -13.03 -3.16
CA THR A 113 -1.14 -11.84 -2.31
C THR A 113 -0.83 -10.60 -3.14
N ALA A 114 -0.02 -10.74 -4.19
CA ALA A 114 0.25 -9.63 -5.12
C ALA A 114 -1.03 -9.14 -5.80
N ARG A 115 -1.87 -10.05 -6.27
CA ARG A 115 -3.16 -9.72 -6.87
C ARG A 115 -4.07 -9.04 -5.86
N TRP A 116 -4.15 -9.58 -4.66
CA TRP A 116 -4.92 -8.98 -3.57
C TRP A 116 -4.46 -7.54 -3.28
N ALA A 117 -3.15 -7.29 -3.25
CA ALA A 117 -2.60 -5.96 -2.99
C ALA A 117 -3.02 -4.95 -4.06
N VAL A 118 -2.94 -5.33 -5.33
CA VAL A 118 -3.35 -4.47 -6.46
C VAL A 118 -4.85 -4.19 -6.41
N ASP A 119 -5.65 -5.22 -6.19
CA ASP A 119 -7.11 -5.10 -6.10
C ASP A 119 -7.52 -4.25 -4.89
N THR A 120 -6.82 -4.40 -3.77
CA THR A 120 -7.01 -3.57 -2.58
C THR A 120 -6.73 -2.10 -2.86
N ALA A 121 -5.61 -1.78 -3.52
CA ALA A 121 -5.28 -0.40 -3.87
C ALA A 121 -6.37 0.23 -4.73
N ARG A 122 -6.83 -0.48 -5.75
CA ARG A 122 -7.94 -0.02 -6.60
C ARG A 122 -9.22 0.20 -5.81
N HIS A 123 -9.58 -0.79 -5.00
CA HIS A 123 -10.80 -0.73 -4.19
C HIS A 123 -10.80 0.46 -3.23
N VAL A 124 -9.70 0.67 -2.53
CA VAL A 124 -9.55 1.77 -1.58
C VAL A 124 -9.71 3.13 -2.26
N ILE A 125 -9.05 3.33 -3.39
CA ILE A 125 -9.14 4.59 -4.15
C ILE A 125 -10.56 4.79 -4.69
N ALA A 126 -11.17 3.75 -5.24
CA ALA A 126 -12.54 3.81 -5.75
C ALA A 126 -13.53 4.13 -4.62
N GLU A 127 -13.40 3.47 -3.49
CA GLU A 127 -14.26 3.72 -2.31
C GLU A 127 -14.12 5.15 -1.82
N PHE A 128 -12.90 5.68 -1.73
CA PHE A 128 -12.67 7.07 -1.34
C PHE A 128 -13.41 8.03 -2.28
N HIS A 129 -13.28 7.86 -3.59
CA HIS A 129 -13.97 8.70 -4.56
C HIS A 129 -15.50 8.61 -4.41
N ARG A 130 -16.03 7.41 -4.25
CA ARG A 130 -17.48 7.23 -4.05
C ARG A 130 -17.97 7.92 -2.78
N LEU A 131 -17.26 7.74 -1.67
CA LEU A 131 -17.62 8.37 -0.41
C LEU A 131 -17.48 9.90 -0.44
N ALA A 132 -16.55 10.42 -1.23
CA ALA A 132 -16.39 11.84 -1.45
C ALA A 132 -17.41 12.42 -2.45
N GLY A 133 -18.26 11.59 -3.04
CA GLY A 133 -19.23 12.02 -4.06
C GLY A 133 -18.59 12.40 -5.38
N ARG A 134 -17.44 11.82 -5.72
CA ARG A 134 -16.66 12.12 -6.92
C ARG A 134 -16.68 10.96 -7.91
N PRO A 135 -16.55 11.23 -9.23
CA PRO A 135 -16.40 10.17 -10.21
C PRO A 135 -15.16 9.31 -9.92
N VAL A 136 -15.31 8.00 -10.05
CA VAL A 136 -14.18 7.08 -9.95
C VAL A 136 -13.36 7.18 -11.23
N PRO A 137 -12.03 7.41 -11.14
CA PRO A 137 -11.20 7.48 -12.34
C PRO A 137 -11.17 6.17 -13.11
N ASP A 138 -11.12 6.23 -14.42
CA ASP A 138 -11.13 5.05 -15.29
C ASP A 138 -9.98 4.09 -15.03
N TRP A 139 -8.82 4.63 -14.64
CA TRP A 139 -7.64 3.82 -14.37
C TRP A 139 -7.73 2.99 -13.08
N VAL A 140 -8.76 3.21 -12.28
CA VAL A 140 -9.02 2.44 -11.05
C VAL A 140 -9.93 1.25 -11.34
N SER A 141 -10.77 1.35 -12.35
CA SER A 141 -11.74 0.31 -12.68
C SER A 141 -11.18 -0.92 -13.40
#